data_fdc37b55e8dc63b1d4642acc4b944508
#
_entry.id   fdc37b55e8dc63b1d4642acc4b944508
#
_cell.length_a   1.000
_cell.length_b   1.000
_cell.length_c   1.000
_cell.angle_alpha   90.00
_cell.angle_beta   90.00
_cell.angle_gamma   90.00
#
_symmetry.space_group_name_H-M   'P 1'
#
loop_
_entity.id
_entity.type
_entity.pdbx_description
1 polymer ?
#
loop_
_entity_poly.entity_id
_entity_poly.type
_entity_poly.pdbx_seq_one_letter_code
_entity_poly.pdbx_strand_id
1 'polypeptide(L)'
;MLNYDAILFDVDGTLIDSAPGIINTLKEVFDKMGVDTTNVNLRRYLGPPLRKSFGEHFTDPALIEKATELYRESYAVKGSHEGAAYPGAAEMLQRLKAAGLILCTATSKPTRVVTPILKEKGLADYFDFIGGASMDESRDTKTDVVRYVLAQPMLQGKRVLMVGDRSDDMRGAADCGLDAAGALYGYGSREELEPFHPVLLAESCADLAAQLLDGRV
;
A
#
# COMPACT_ATOMS: atom_id res chain seq x y z
N MET A 1 -15.55 8.95 -21.07
CA MET A 1 -14.63 9.97 -20.46
C MET A 1 -14.22 9.42 -19.13
N LEU A 2 -12.94 9.55 -18.78
CA LEU A 2 -12.46 9.18 -17.44
C LEU A 2 -13.27 9.94 -16.38
N ASN A 3 -13.78 9.23 -15.38
CA ASN A 3 -14.55 9.85 -14.31
C ASN A 3 -13.67 10.51 -13.24
N TYR A 4 -12.35 10.32 -13.29
CA TYR A 4 -11.39 10.80 -12.31
C TYR A 4 -10.30 11.65 -12.96
N ASP A 5 -9.75 12.60 -12.19
CA ASP A 5 -8.61 13.44 -12.59
C ASP A 5 -7.29 12.92 -11.98
N ALA A 6 -7.38 12.18 -10.88
CA ALA A 6 -6.24 11.68 -10.15
C ALA A 6 -6.51 10.30 -9.52
N ILE A 7 -5.44 9.53 -9.34
CA ILE A 7 -5.47 8.23 -8.67
C ILE A 7 -4.44 8.20 -7.55
N LEU A 8 -4.87 7.78 -6.37
CA LEU A 8 -3.99 7.44 -5.25
C LEU A 8 -3.80 5.93 -5.22
N PHE A 9 -2.56 5.47 -5.23
CA PHE A 9 -2.24 4.05 -5.16
C PHE A 9 -1.68 3.68 -3.79
N ASP A 10 -2.16 2.60 -3.18
CA ASP A 10 -1.32 1.87 -2.24
C ASP A 10 -0.14 1.21 -2.99
N VAL A 11 0.84 0.71 -2.26
CA VAL A 11 2.07 0.16 -2.84
C VAL A 11 2.19 -1.34 -2.58
N ASP A 12 2.20 -1.75 -1.30
CA ASP A 12 2.38 -3.15 -0.91
C ASP A 12 1.11 -3.95 -1.19
N GLY A 13 1.15 -4.91 -2.10
CA GLY A 13 -0.04 -5.67 -2.53
C GLY A 13 -0.81 -5.03 -3.69
N THR A 14 -0.48 -3.78 -4.05
CA THR A 14 -1.16 -3.06 -5.14
C THR A 14 -0.24 -2.81 -6.35
N LEU A 15 0.97 -2.34 -6.10
CA LEU A 15 1.98 -2.07 -7.15
C LEU A 15 3.17 -3.03 -7.05
N ILE A 16 3.47 -3.49 -5.84
CA ILE A 16 4.62 -4.33 -5.53
C ILE A 16 4.14 -5.53 -4.70
N ASP A 17 4.49 -6.74 -5.13
CA ASP A 17 4.44 -7.91 -4.27
C ASP A 17 5.65 -7.89 -3.34
N SER A 18 5.48 -7.28 -2.18
CA SER A 18 6.49 -7.18 -1.12
C SER A 18 6.38 -8.30 -0.08
N ALA A 19 5.44 -9.22 -0.24
CA ALA A 19 5.19 -10.31 0.71
C ALA A 19 6.44 -11.13 1.03
N PRO A 20 7.32 -11.52 0.08
CA PRO A 20 8.54 -12.26 0.39
C PRO A 20 9.41 -11.53 1.40
N GLY A 21 9.72 -10.25 1.15
CA GLY A 21 10.58 -9.45 2.01
C GLY A 21 9.97 -9.18 3.39
N ILE A 22 8.67 -8.88 3.44
CA ILE A 22 7.97 -8.65 4.71
C ILE A 22 7.96 -9.94 5.55
N ILE A 23 7.58 -11.07 4.96
CA ILE A 23 7.47 -12.35 5.67
C ILE A 23 8.84 -12.84 6.15
N ASN A 24 9.89 -12.74 5.32
CA ASN A 24 11.22 -13.13 5.70
C ASN A 24 11.78 -12.27 6.84
N THR A 25 11.53 -10.95 6.77
CA THR A 25 11.93 -10.04 7.86
C THR A 25 11.17 -10.31 9.15
N LEU A 26 9.84 -10.57 9.07
CA LEU A 26 9.06 -10.95 10.27
C LEU A 26 9.58 -12.22 10.92
N LYS A 27 9.88 -13.27 10.13
CA LYS A 27 10.48 -14.51 10.65
C LYS A 27 11.76 -14.25 11.38
N GLU A 28 12.68 -13.49 10.75
CA GLU A 28 13.96 -13.15 11.35
C GLU A 28 13.79 -12.42 12.70
N VAL A 29 12.88 -11.45 12.77
CA VAL A 29 12.62 -10.69 14.00
C VAL A 29 11.98 -11.56 15.07
N PHE A 30 10.97 -12.36 14.73
CA PHE A 30 10.33 -13.28 15.67
C PHE A 30 11.34 -14.29 16.25
N ASP A 31 12.21 -14.85 15.40
CA ASP A 31 13.29 -15.76 15.84
C ASP A 31 14.24 -15.06 16.83
N LYS A 32 14.69 -13.83 16.52
CA LYS A 32 15.54 -13.02 17.41
C LYS A 32 14.86 -12.66 18.73
N MET A 33 13.54 -12.54 18.73
CA MET A 33 12.73 -12.22 19.92
C MET A 33 12.23 -13.46 20.66
N GLY A 34 12.59 -14.67 20.21
CA GLY A 34 12.22 -15.94 20.84
C GLY A 34 10.76 -16.36 20.64
N VAL A 35 10.11 -15.86 19.59
CA VAL A 35 8.72 -16.21 19.24
C VAL A 35 8.71 -17.35 18.23
N ASP A 36 8.10 -18.48 18.56
CA ASP A 36 7.89 -19.58 17.62
C ASP A 36 6.76 -19.22 16.63
N THR A 37 7.11 -19.13 15.36
CA THR A 37 6.18 -18.83 14.26
C THR A 37 5.79 -20.03 13.42
N THR A 38 6.15 -21.26 13.82
CA THR A 38 5.91 -22.49 13.06
C THR A 38 4.45 -22.65 12.64
N ASN A 39 3.50 -22.27 13.51
CA ASN A 39 2.08 -22.37 13.29
C ASN A 39 1.40 -21.02 13.05
N VAL A 40 2.17 -19.95 12.79
CA VAL A 40 1.64 -18.60 12.57
C VAL A 40 1.53 -18.33 11.08
N ASN A 41 0.33 -17.99 10.60
CA ASN A 41 0.15 -17.50 9.24
C ASN A 41 0.65 -16.04 9.15
N LEU A 42 1.92 -15.85 8.79
CA LEU A 42 2.53 -14.54 8.71
C LEU A 42 1.95 -13.65 7.58
N ARG A 43 1.24 -14.23 6.61
CA ARG A 43 0.56 -13.42 5.57
C ARG A 43 -0.51 -12.49 6.14
N ARG A 44 -1.06 -12.80 7.32
CA ARG A 44 -2.03 -11.91 8.01
C ARG A 44 -1.44 -10.55 8.42
N TYR A 45 -0.12 -10.44 8.48
CA TYR A 45 0.60 -9.21 8.81
C TYR A 45 0.99 -8.37 7.59
N LEU A 46 0.57 -8.78 6.39
CA LEU A 46 0.72 -7.97 5.19
C LEU A 46 -0.37 -6.87 5.19
N GLY A 47 0.05 -5.61 5.23
CA GLY A 47 -0.83 -4.44 5.28
C GLY A 47 -0.98 -3.78 6.65
N PRO A 48 -1.31 -4.51 7.75
CA PRO A 48 -1.43 -3.91 9.07
C PRO A 48 -0.15 -3.20 9.55
N PRO A 49 -0.27 -2.13 10.39
CA PRO A 49 0.87 -1.49 11.03
C PRO A 49 1.71 -2.48 11.86
N LEU A 50 3.03 -2.35 11.82
CA LEU A 50 3.96 -3.26 12.50
C LEU A 50 3.69 -3.42 14.00
N ARG A 51 3.43 -2.31 14.72
CA ARG A 51 3.14 -2.35 16.15
C ARG A 51 1.88 -3.14 16.48
N LYS A 52 0.86 -3.05 15.62
CA LYS A 52 -0.35 -3.87 15.77
C LYS A 52 -0.01 -5.34 15.60
N SER A 53 0.79 -5.69 14.61
CA SER A 53 1.23 -7.07 14.35
C SER A 53 2.08 -7.62 15.50
N PHE A 54 3.05 -6.85 16.00
CA PHE A 54 3.87 -7.26 17.15
C PHE A 54 3.10 -7.26 18.47
N GLY A 55 2.10 -6.40 18.63
CA GLY A 55 1.22 -6.37 19.79
C GLY A 55 0.36 -7.63 19.99
N GLU A 56 0.24 -8.47 18.97
CA GLU A 56 -0.39 -9.80 19.11
C GLU A 56 0.52 -10.81 19.85
N HIS A 57 1.84 -10.55 19.90
CA HIS A 57 2.83 -11.44 20.50
C HIS A 57 3.47 -10.87 21.76
N PHE A 58 3.50 -9.55 21.91
CA PHE A 58 4.11 -8.87 23.05
C PHE A 58 3.10 -7.93 23.70
N THR A 59 3.01 -7.99 25.03
CA THR A 59 2.18 -7.08 25.83
C THR A 59 2.98 -5.89 26.37
N ASP A 60 4.31 -6.04 26.48
CA ASP A 60 5.21 -4.98 26.91
C ASP A 60 5.48 -3.99 25.75
N PRO A 61 5.12 -2.71 25.88
CA PRO A 61 5.39 -1.70 24.86
C PRO A 61 6.88 -1.61 24.46
N ALA A 62 7.80 -1.84 25.39
CA ALA A 62 9.24 -1.82 25.12
C ALA A 62 9.67 -2.97 24.18
N LEU A 63 9.04 -4.14 24.30
CA LEU A 63 9.31 -5.28 23.41
C LEU A 63 8.70 -5.04 22.01
N ILE A 64 7.51 -4.42 21.95
CA ILE A 64 6.88 -4.03 20.66
C ILE A 64 7.78 -3.04 19.92
N GLU A 65 8.30 -2.03 20.61
CA GLU A 65 9.21 -1.05 20.01
C GLU A 65 10.50 -1.71 19.52
N LYS A 66 11.13 -2.52 20.36
CA LYS A 66 12.34 -3.27 20.00
C LYS A 66 12.13 -4.15 18.76
N ALA A 67 11.01 -4.88 18.68
CA ALA A 67 10.67 -5.69 17.52
C ALA A 67 10.48 -4.83 16.27
N THR A 68 9.83 -3.67 16.43
CA THR A 68 9.60 -2.70 15.34
C THR A 68 10.91 -2.12 14.81
N GLU A 69 11.85 -1.77 15.68
CA GLU A 69 13.18 -1.28 15.30
C GLU A 69 13.98 -2.37 14.58
N LEU A 70 14.05 -3.57 15.12
CA LEU A 70 14.72 -4.72 14.49
C LEU A 70 14.14 -5.00 13.10
N TYR A 71 12.81 -4.92 12.96
CA TYR A 71 12.15 -5.09 11.66
C TYR A 71 12.58 -3.99 10.68
N ARG A 72 12.53 -2.73 11.08
CA ARG A 72 12.90 -1.58 10.23
C ARG A 72 14.34 -1.68 9.74
N GLU A 73 15.26 -2.06 10.62
CA GLU A 73 16.68 -2.25 10.29
C GLU A 73 16.89 -3.41 9.30
N SER A 74 16.35 -4.59 9.59
CA SER A 74 16.49 -5.77 8.73
C SER A 74 15.79 -5.56 7.38
N TYR A 75 14.57 -4.99 7.39
CA TYR A 75 13.82 -4.72 6.17
C TYR A 75 14.53 -3.73 5.25
N ALA A 76 15.13 -2.68 5.79
CA ALA A 76 15.86 -1.68 5.00
C ALA A 76 17.07 -2.27 4.27
N VAL A 77 17.76 -3.24 4.90
CA VAL A 77 18.98 -3.84 4.34
C VAL A 77 18.67 -4.97 3.35
N LYS A 78 17.63 -5.75 3.59
CA LYS A 78 17.36 -6.99 2.86
C LYS A 78 15.93 -7.07 2.34
N GLY A 79 14.93 -7.01 3.21
CA GLY A 79 13.54 -7.28 2.85
C GLY A 79 12.98 -6.33 1.78
N SER A 80 13.42 -5.07 1.78
CA SER A 80 12.99 -4.06 0.79
C SER A 80 13.37 -4.43 -0.65
N HIS A 81 14.39 -5.24 -0.84
CA HIS A 81 14.88 -5.69 -2.15
C HIS A 81 14.23 -6.99 -2.65
N GLU A 82 13.62 -7.77 -1.75
CA GLU A 82 13.05 -9.08 -2.05
C GLU A 82 11.67 -9.02 -2.76
N GLY A 83 11.05 -7.85 -2.81
CA GLY A 83 9.78 -7.63 -3.53
C GLY A 83 9.98 -7.38 -5.02
N ALA A 84 8.94 -7.61 -5.80
CA ALA A 84 8.90 -7.31 -7.25
C ALA A 84 7.65 -6.49 -7.60
N ALA A 85 7.75 -5.64 -8.64
CA ALA A 85 6.54 -5.00 -9.18
C ALA A 85 5.59 -6.08 -9.73
N TYR A 86 4.29 -5.89 -9.51
CA TYR A 86 3.30 -6.78 -10.12
C TYR A 86 3.41 -6.75 -11.65
N PRO A 87 3.17 -7.89 -12.33
CA PRO A 87 3.16 -7.92 -13.80
C PRO A 87 2.22 -6.86 -14.38
N GLY A 88 2.75 -6.02 -15.28
CA GLY A 88 1.98 -4.95 -15.91
C GLY A 88 1.84 -3.66 -15.09
N ALA A 89 2.40 -3.56 -13.88
CA ALA A 89 2.28 -2.35 -13.05
C ALA A 89 2.87 -1.10 -13.74
N ALA A 90 4.08 -1.20 -14.29
CA ALA A 90 4.70 -0.09 -15.01
C ALA A 90 3.90 0.32 -16.26
N GLU A 91 3.41 -0.67 -17.03
CA GLU A 91 2.59 -0.42 -18.22
C GLU A 91 1.25 0.25 -17.85
N MET A 92 0.59 -0.22 -16.78
CA MET A 92 -0.62 0.40 -16.23
C MET A 92 -0.38 1.87 -15.89
N LEU A 93 0.65 2.17 -15.09
CA LEU A 93 0.99 3.53 -14.69
C LEU A 93 1.30 4.42 -15.90
N GLN A 94 2.06 3.91 -16.87
CA GLN A 94 2.36 4.61 -18.11
C GLN A 94 1.09 4.98 -18.89
N ARG A 95 0.16 4.04 -19.05
CA ARG A 95 -1.12 4.27 -19.75
C ARG A 95 -1.98 5.30 -19.05
N LEU A 96 -2.07 5.24 -17.73
CA LEU A 96 -2.82 6.21 -16.92
C LEU A 96 -2.21 7.62 -17.01
N LYS A 97 -0.87 7.73 -16.98
CA LYS A 97 -0.17 9.01 -17.20
C LYS A 97 -0.42 9.54 -18.62
N ALA A 98 -0.35 8.70 -19.63
CA ALA A 98 -0.62 9.08 -21.02
C ALA A 98 -2.07 9.57 -21.24
N ALA A 99 -3.01 9.09 -20.41
CA ALA A 99 -4.39 9.57 -20.38
C ALA A 99 -4.57 10.91 -19.62
N GLY A 100 -3.50 11.48 -19.07
CA GLY A 100 -3.50 12.79 -18.40
C GLY A 100 -3.85 12.74 -16.91
N LEU A 101 -3.89 11.56 -16.30
CA LEU A 101 -4.17 11.42 -14.86
C LEU A 101 -2.99 11.86 -13.99
N ILE A 102 -3.30 12.50 -12.88
CA ILE A 102 -2.35 12.74 -11.79
C ILE A 102 -2.22 11.44 -11.00
N LEU A 103 -1.01 10.94 -10.81
CA LEU A 103 -0.76 9.72 -10.05
C LEU A 103 0.00 10.03 -8.78
N CYS A 104 -0.53 9.59 -7.64
CA CYS A 104 0.12 9.73 -6.34
C CYS A 104 0.16 8.38 -5.63
N THR A 105 1.07 8.18 -4.70
CA THR A 105 0.95 7.07 -3.76
C THR A 105 0.29 7.51 -2.46
N ALA A 106 -0.43 6.60 -1.81
CA ALA A 106 -1.02 6.78 -0.49
C ALA A 106 -0.87 5.47 0.29
N THR A 107 0.33 5.19 0.80
CA THR A 107 0.70 3.91 1.40
C THR A 107 0.96 4.02 2.90
N SER A 108 0.62 2.97 3.65
CA SER A 108 0.97 2.83 5.07
C SER A 108 2.47 2.64 5.30
N LYS A 109 3.25 2.38 4.23
CA LYS A 109 4.71 2.38 4.33
C LYS A 109 5.23 3.81 4.43
N PRO A 110 6.18 4.12 5.34
CA PRO A 110 6.72 5.47 5.45
C PRO A 110 7.32 6.00 4.15
N THR A 111 7.06 7.26 3.81
CA THR A 111 7.55 7.91 2.57
C THR A 111 9.05 7.72 2.37
N ARG A 112 9.84 7.83 3.46
CA ARG A 112 11.30 7.65 3.43
C ARG A 112 11.70 6.22 3.03
N VAL A 113 10.86 5.22 3.33
CA VAL A 113 11.11 3.80 3.03
C VAL A 113 10.62 3.46 1.62
N VAL A 114 9.42 3.90 1.24
CA VAL A 114 8.80 3.51 -0.03
C VAL A 114 9.46 4.19 -1.24
N THR A 115 9.96 5.43 -1.10
CA THR A 115 10.56 6.17 -2.21
C THR A 115 11.75 5.45 -2.85
N PRO A 116 12.78 4.98 -2.11
CA PRO A 116 13.88 4.24 -2.70
C PRO A 116 13.42 2.89 -3.32
N ILE A 117 12.43 2.23 -2.73
CA ILE A 117 11.87 0.98 -3.28
C ILE A 117 11.23 1.25 -4.65
N LEU A 118 10.38 2.26 -4.76
CA LEU A 118 9.76 2.63 -6.05
C LEU A 118 10.80 3.00 -7.11
N LYS A 119 11.88 3.68 -6.71
CA LYS A 119 13.00 3.98 -7.62
C LYS A 119 13.70 2.70 -8.09
N GLU A 120 14.03 1.80 -7.18
CA GLU A 120 14.66 0.52 -7.51
C GLU A 120 13.81 -0.33 -8.47
N LYS A 121 12.48 -0.32 -8.27
CA LYS A 121 11.55 -1.06 -9.12
C LYS A 121 11.17 -0.32 -10.41
N GLY A 122 11.73 0.87 -10.67
CA GLY A 122 11.46 1.66 -11.88
C GLY A 122 10.06 2.26 -11.95
N LEU A 123 9.40 2.44 -10.80
CA LEU A 123 8.02 2.95 -10.72
C LEU A 123 7.94 4.41 -10.27
N ALA A 124 9.00 4.98 -9.68
CA ALA A 124 8.95 6.30 -9.03
C ALA A 124 8.61 7.43 -10.01
N ASP A 125 9.12 7.38 -11.24
CA ASP A 125 8.98 8.46 -12.23
C ASP A 125 7.56 8.61 -12.80
N TYR A 126 6.67 7.64 -12.55
CA TYR A 126 5.27 7.75 -12.93
C TYR A 126 4.46 8.63 -11.96
N PHE A 127 4.95 8.87 -10.75
CA PHE A 127 4.20 9.57 -9.71
C PHE A 127 4.50 11.07 -9.67
N ASP A 128 3.45 11.87 -9.65
CA ASP A 128 3.52 13.31 -9.42
C ASP A 128 3.80 13.62 -7.93
N PHE A 129 3.39 12.71 -7.04
CA PHE A 129 3.66 12.81 -5.62
C PHE A 129 3.76 11.41 -4.98
N ILE A 130 4.82 11.19 -4.20
CA ILE A 130 5.00 9.98 -3.40
C ILE A 130 4.63 10.28 -1.95
N GLY A 131 3.41 9.91 -1.56
CA GLY A 131 2.88 10.03 -0.21
C GLY A 131 2.85 8.68 0.50
N GLY A 132 3.17 8.69 1.78
CA GLY A 132 3.14 7.52 2.66
C GLY A 132 3.07 7.93 4.13
N ALA A 133 3.07 6.98 5.04
CA ALA A 133 3.12 7.23 6.47
C ALA A 133 4.34 8.07 6.88
N SER A 134 4.32 8.63 8.09
CA SER A 134 5.46 9.30 8.69
C SER A 134 6.30 8.34 9.54
N MET A 135 7.55 8.69 9.79
CA MET A 135 8.43 7.90 10.68
C MET A 135 8.13 8.13 12.16
N ASP A 136 7.57 9.29 12.49
CA ASP A 136 7.24 9.75 13.83
C ASP A 136 5.78 9.45 14.24
N GLU A 137 5.05 8.69 13.41
CA GLU A 137 3.66 8.27 13.62
C GLU A 137 2.62 9.39 13.68
N SER A 138 3.00 10.64 13.40
CA SER A 138 2.03 11.73 13.26
C SER A 138 1.04 11.50 12.10
N ARG A 139 1.34 10.55 11.22
CA ARG A 139 0.53 10.10 10.09
C ARG A 139 0.69 8.57 9.95
N ASP A 140 -0.08 7.81 10.70
CA ASP A 140 0.08 6.35 10.83
C ASP A 140 -1.09 5.55 10.26
N THR A 141 -2.30 6.12 10.24
CA THR A 141 -3.46 5.45 9.65
C THR A 141 -3.55 5.70 8.14
N LYS A 142 -4.18 4.77 7.40
CA LYS A 142 -4.44 4.97 5.97
C LYS A 142 -5.23 6.27 5.73
N THR A 143 -6.20 6.57 6.56
CA THR A 143 -6.98 7.81 6.51
C THR A 143 -6.12 9.06 6.61
N ASP A 144 -5.14 9.09 7.53
CA ASP A 144 -4.23 10.23 7.69
C ASP A 144 -3.31 10.38 6.47
N VAL A 145 -2.84 9.27 5.91
CA VAL A 145 -2.05 9.28 4.69
C VAL A 145 -2.85 9.83 3.50
N VAL A 146 -4.08 9.35 3.32
CA VAL A 146 -4.97 9.83 2.24
C VAL A 146 -5.24 11.33 2.40
N ARG A 147 -5.58 11.81 3.61
CA ARG A 147 -5.77 13.24 3.89
C ARG A 147 -4.53 14.06 3.55
N TYR A 148 -3.36 13.59 3.94
CA TYR A 148 -2.08 14.24 3.64
C TYR A 148 -1.81 14.36 2.15
N VAL A 149 -2.12 13.31 1.37
CA VAL A 149 -1.95 13.33 -0.08
C VAL A 149 -2.98 14.26 -0.72
N LEU A 150 -4.25 14.21 -0.30
CA LEU A 150 -5.32 15.10 -0.79
C LEU A 150 -5.04 16.59 -0.51
N ALA A 151 -4.27 16.91 0.53
CA ALA A 151 -3.87 18.29 0.83
C ALA A 151 -2.86 18.88 -0.17
N GLN A 152 -2.30 18.07 -1.09
CA GLN A 152 -1.36 18.57 -2.09
C GLN A 152 -2.07 19.51 -3.08
N PRO A 153 -1.44 20.66 -3.46
CA PRO A 153 -2.07 21.68 -4.30
C PRO A 153 -2.60 21.14 -5.63
N MET A 154 -1.91 20.16 -6.22
CA MET A 154 -2.29 19.55 -7.51
C MET A 154 -3.60 18.75 -7.47
N LEU A 155 -4.07 18.36 -6.28
CA LEU A 155 -5.28 17.57 -6.08
C LEU A 155 -6.50 18.41 -5.67
N GLN A 156 -6.34 19.71 -5.46
CA GLN A 156 -7.44 20.58 -5.05
C GLN A 156 -8.51 20.68 -6.14
N GLY A 157 -9.77 20.38 -5.77
CA GLY A 157 -10.91 20.38 -6.69
C GLY A 157 -10.93 19.23 -7.70
N LYS A 158 -10.05 18.23 -7.55
CA LYS A 158 -9.97 17.05 -8.42
C LYS A 158 -10.87 15.93 -7.93
N ARG A 159 -11.42 15.18 -8.88
CA ARG A 159 -12.07 13.89 -8.59
C ARG A 159 -10.99 12.83 -8.47
N VAL A 160 -10.87 12.26 -7.27
CA VAL A 160 -9.77 11.37 -6.91
C VAL A 160 -10.33 9.97 -6.63
N LEU A 161 -9.64 8.94 -7.13
CA LEU A 161 -9.91 7.53 -6.84
C LEU A 161 -8.79 6.97 -5.97
N MET A 162 -9.12 6.21 -4.93
CA MET A 162 -8.15 5.39 -4.20
C MET A 162 -8.12 3.98 -4.78
N VAL A 163 -6.92 3.45 -5.01
CA VAL A 163 -6.68 2.06 -5.44
C VAL A 163 -5.86 1.35 -4.39
N GLY A 164 -6.37 0.24 -3.88
CA GLY A 164 -5.68 -0.57 -2.88
C GLY A 164 -6.20 -2.00 -2.86
N ASP A 165 -5.54 -2.85 -2.07
CA ASP A 165 -5.85 -4.28 -2.01
C ASP A 165 -6.37 -4.73 -0.64
N ARG A 166 -6.47 -3.82 0.35
CA ARG A 166 -6.93 -4.14 1.70
C ARG A 166 -8.13 -3.29 2.12
N SER A 167 -8.86 -3.80 3.10
CA SER A 167 -9.98 -3.08 3.73
C SER A 167 -9.58 -1.72 4.31
N ASP A 168 -8.33 -1.57 4.75
CA ASP A 168 -7.81 -0.28 5.25
C ASP A 168 -7.74 0.78 4.15
N ASP A 169 -7.46 0.40 2.89
CA ASP A 169 -7.49 1.30 1.73
C ASP A 169 -8.91 1.78 1.45
N MET A 170 -9.85 0.84 1.43
CA MET A 170 -11.27 1.12 1.22
C MET A 170 -11.81 2.05 2.31
N ARG A 171 -11.47 1.77 3.58
CA ARG A 171 -11.86 2.60 4.73
C ARG A 171 -11.24 3.98 4.64
N GLY A 172 -9.92 4.07 4.35
CA GLY A 172 -9.22 5.34 4.21
C GLY A 172 -9.80 6.22 3.11
N ALA A 173 -10.25 5.63 2.00
CA ALA A 173 -10.98 6.31 0.94
C ALA A 173 -12.35 6.82 1.43
N ALA A 174 -13.17 5.95 2.03
CA ALA A 174 -14.50 6.29 2.52
C ALA A 174 -14.47 7.41 3.58
N ASP A 175 -13.53 7.36 4.54
CA ASP A 175 -13.33 8.38 5.57
C ASP A 175 -12.93 9.76 4.99
N CYS A 176 -12.42 9.77 3.76
CA CYS A 176 -12.05 10.98 3.03
C CYS A 176 -13.06 11.37 1.94
N GLY A 177 -14.17 10.65 1.81
CA GLY A 177 -15.21 10.90 0.80
C GLY A 177 -14.78 10.58 -0.63
N LEU A 178 -13.85 9.63 -0.80
CA LEU A 178 -13.38 9.16 -2.09
C LEU A 178 -14.06 7.86 -2.50
N ASP A 179 -14.20 7.68 -3.80
CA ASP A 179 -14.43 6.36 -4.38
C ASP A 179 -13.18 5.49 -4.23
N ALA A 180 -13.37 4.17 -4.15
CA ALA A 180 -12.28 3.21 -4.06
C ALA A 180 -12.38 2.12 -5.14
N ALA A 181 -11.24 1.63 -5.60
CA ALA A 181 -11.09 0.47 -6.46
C ALA A 181 -10.25 -0.60 -5.77
N GLY A 182 -10.68 -1.86 -5.86
CA GLY A 182 -10.01 -2.98 -5.20
C GLY A 182 -9.12 -3.78 -6.15
N ALA A 183 -7.88 -4.05 -5.72
CA ALA A 183 -6.92 -4.89 -6.43
C ALA A 183 -7.00 -6.34 -5.88
N LEU A 184 -7.74 -7.23 -6.55
CA LEU A 184 -7.92 -8.63 -6.15
C LEU A 184 -6.67 -9.50 -6.38
N TYR A 185 -5.69 -8.99 -7.10
CA TYR A 185 -4.39 -9.64 -7.29
C TYR A 185 -3.42 -9.41 -6.13
N GLY A 186 -3.82 -8.59 -5.16
CA GLY A 186 -3.05 -8.27 -3.96
C GLY A 186 -3.20 -9.29 -2.82
N TYR A 187 -3.17 -8.79 -1.59
CA TYR A 187 -3.23 -9.62 -0.38
C TYR A 187 -4.64 -9.79 0.17
N GLY A 188 -5.52 -8.84 -0.11
CA GLY A 188 -6.93 -8.89 0.30
C GLY A 188 -7.76 -9.81 -0.57
N SER A 189 -8.89 -10.25 -0.05
CA SER A 189 -9.85 -11.07 -0.80
C SER A 189 -11.06 -10.23 -1.23
N ARG A 190 -11.84 -10.80 -2.16
CA ARG A 190 -13.12 -10.19 -2.59
C ARG A 190 -14.05 -9.98 -1.40
N GLU A 191 -14.13 -10.97 -0.50
CA GLU A 191 -14.97 -10.91 0.71
C GLU A 191 -14.51 -9.82 1.69
N GLU A 192 -13.22 -9.45 1.67
CA GLU A 192 -12.69 -8.34 2.45
C GLU A 192 -13.08 -6.97 1.85
N LEU A 193 -13.07 -6.87 0.52
CA LEU A 193 -13.22 -5.58 -0.18
C LEU A 193 -14.68 -5.24 -0.53
N GLU A 194 -15.50 -6.20 -0.95
CA GLU A 194 -16.89 -5.98 -1.39
C GLU A 194 -17.78 -5.23 -0.37
N PRO A 195 -17.65 -5.45 0.96
CA PRO A 195 -18.46 -4.71 1.94
C PRO A 195 -18.27 -3.19 1.92
N PHE A 196 -17.20 -2.69 1.30
CA PHE A 196 -16.94 -1.26 1.12
C PHE A 196 -17.50 -0.69 -0.18
N HIS A 197 -18.16 -1.52 -1.00
CA HIS A 197 -18.76 -1.13 -2.27
C HIS A 197 -17.79 -0.41 -3.23
N PRO A 198 -16.59 -1.00 -3.51
CA PRO A 198 -15.66 -0.39 -4.45
C PRO A 198 -16.31 -0.22 -5.82
N VAL A 199 -15.98 0.86 -6.52
CA VAL A 199 -16.54 1.17 -7.86
C VAL A 199 -16.08 0.15 -8.91
N LEU A 200 -14.96 -0.52 -8.67
CA LEU A 200 -14.48 -1.65 -9.46
C LEU A 200 -13.62 -2.60 -8.60
N LEU A 201 -13.53 -3.84 -9.04
CA LEU A 201 -12.59 -4.85 -8.56
C LEU A 201 -11.79 -5.37 -9.76
N ALA A 202 -10.47 -5.31 -9.69
CA ALA A 202 -9.57 -5.69 -10.78
C ALA A 202 -8.78 -6.95 -10.45
N GLU A 203 -8.70 -7.86 -11.42
CA GLU A 203 -7.99 -9.15 -11.28
C GLU A 203 -6.50 -9.03 -11.67
N SER A 204 -6.07 -7.90 -12.24
CA SER A 204 -4.68 -7.62 -12.60
C SER A 204 -4.46 -6.13 -12.83
N CYS A 205 -3.19 -5.68 -12.88
CA CYS A 205 -2.85 -4.31 -13.27
C CYS A 205 -3.39 -3.96 -14.68
N ALA A 206 -3.33 -4.91 -15.61
CA ALA A 206 -3.86 -4.71 -16.96
C ALA A 206 -5.36 -4.53 -16.98
N ASP A 207 -6.09 -5.32 -16.18
CA ASP A 207 -7.54 -5.21 -16.02
C ASP A 207 -7.93 -3.89 -15.35
N LEU A 208 -7.21 -3.47 -14.31
CA LEU A 208 -7.41 -2.16 -13.67
C LEU A 208 -7.28 -1.00 -14.67
N ALA A 209 -6.21 -1.01 -15.47
CA ALA A 209 -6.00 -0.01 -16.50
C ALA A 209 -7.12 -0.01 -17.55
N ALA A 210 -7.57 -1.18 -18.00
CA ALA A 210 -8.63 -1.31 -18.99
C ALA A 210 -9.96 -0.77 -18.44
N GLN A 211 -10.37 -1.18 -17.24
CA GLN A 211 -11.63 -0.71 -16.62
C GLN A 211 -11.64 0.80 -16.43
N LEU A 212 -10.53 1.40 -15.97
CA LEU A 212 -10.40 2.84 -15.76
C LEU A 212 -10.42 3.63 -17.08
N LEU A 213 -9.69 3.17 -18.11
CA LEU A 213 -9.54 3.89 -19.37
C LEU A 213 -10.71 3.71 -20.32
N ASP A 214 -11.37 2.54 -20.29
CA ASP A 214 -12.52 2.25 -21.16
C ASP A 214 -13.83 2.87 -20.65
N GLY A 215 -13.79 3.58 -19.54
CA GLY A 215 -14.94 4.26 -18.96
C GLY A 215 -16.03 3.31 -18.46
N ARG A 216 -15.65 2.13 -17.97
CA ARG A 216 -16.56 1.16 -17.33
C ARG A 216 -16.91 1.54 -15.88
N VAL A 217 -16.42 2.68 -15.44
CA VAL A 217 -16.62 3.24 -14.08
C VAL A 217 -17.26 4.60 -14.18
#